data_aeb77eba981aa109849f3b536586d706
#
_entry.id   aeb77eba981aa109849f3b536586d706
#
_cell.length_a   1.000
_cell.length_b   1.000
_cell.length_c   1.000
_cell.angle_alpha   90.00
_cell.angle_beta   90.00
_cell.angle_gamma   90.00
#
_symmetry.space_group_name_H-M   'P 1'
#
loop_
_entity.id
_entity.type
_entity.pdbx_description
1 polymer ?
#
loop_
_entity_poly.entity_id
_entity_poly.type
_entity_poly.pdbx_seq_one_letter_code
_entity_poly.pdbx_strand_id
1 'polypeptide(L)'
;EYKGYKGSVEYSKEDNCLCGKVQGMGNKALILYEGTTIENSKGFLEGIDSYLEGCKADGVEPVKPFSGKLNLRMLSDLHARVSAFAASAGIIINDFINNAIAERSMAVRCKVIQKGINALTEELAGYKIVVIML
;
A
#
# COMPACT_ATOMS: atom_id res chain seq x y z
N GLU A 1 10.33 -5.60 -1.49
CA GLU A 1 10.04 -5.39 -2.92
C GLU A 1 10.99 -6.24 -3.78
N TYR A 2 10.44 -6.91 -4.78
CA TYR A 2 11.21 -7.76 -5.71
C TYR A 2 10.60 -7.69 -7.10
N LYS A 3 11.43 -7.42 -8.12
CA LYS A 3 11.00 -7.27 -9.53
C LYS A 3 9.80 -6.33 -9.73
N GLY A 4 9.69 -5.27 -8.91
CA GLY A 4 8.58 -4.33 -8.95
C GLY A 4 7.32 -4.77 -8.20
N TYR A 5 7.33 -5.95 -7.59
CA TYR A 5 6.24 -6.46 -6.75
C TYR A 5 6.51 -6.16 -5.28
N LYS A 6 5.47 -5.70 -4.57
CA LYS A 6 5.50 -5.43 -3.13
C LYS A 6 4.65 -6.46 -2.41
N GLY A 7 5.09 -6.87 -1.24
CA GLY A 7 4.35 -7.77 -0.38
C GLY A 7 3.95 -7.13 0.94
N SER A 8 2.89 -7.65 1.57
CA SER A 8 2.58 -7.39 2.99
C SER A 8 3.29 -8.43 3.85
N VAL A 9 3.51 -8.11 5.12
CA VAL A 9 3.97 -9.08 6.12
C VAL A 9 3.06 -8.94 7.33
N GLU A 10 2.44 -10.03 7.74
CA GLU A 10 1.56 -10.12 8.88
C GLU A 10 1.98 -11.32 9.73
N TYR A 11 1.87 -11.21 11.06
CA TYR A 11 2.15 -12.32 11.95
C TYR A 11 0.86 -13.08 12.27
N SER A 12 0.84 -14.38 11.95
CA SER A 12 -0.21 -15.29 12.40
C SER A 12 0.17 -15.86 13.77
N LYS A 13 -0.60 -15.51 14.78
CA LYS A 13 -0.40 -16.03 16.14
C LYS A 13 -0.83 -17.49 16.25
N GLU A 14 -1.78 -17.92 15.45
CA GLU A 14 -2.31 -19.28 15.46
C GLU A 14 -1.28 -20.26 14.91
N ASP A 15 -0.64 -19.91 13.80
CA ASP A 15 0.35 -20.75 13.12
C ASP A 15 1.79 -20.43 13.54
N ASN A 16 1.97 -19.39 14.36
CA ASN A 16 3.27 -18.89 14.81
C ASN A 16 4.24 -18.64 13.63
N CYS A 17 3.72 -18.07 12.56
CA CYS A 17 4.49 -17.78 11.35
C CYS A 17 4.21 -16.37 10.82
N LEU A 18 5.09 -15.89 9.96
CA LEU A 18 4.88 -14.69 9.17
C LEU A 18 4.24 -15.10 7.85
N CYS A 19 3.12 -14.47 7.51
CA CYS A 19 2.42 -14.68 6.25
C CYS A 19 2.24 -13.35 5.52
N GLY A 20 2.00 -13.42 4.24
CA GLY A 20 1.77 -12.23 3.44
C GLY A 20 1.23 -12.53 2.06
N LYS A 21 0.93 -11.46 1.36
CA LYS A 21 0.43 -11.51 -0.03
C LYS A 21 1.11 -10.45 -0.88
N VAL A 22 1.27 -10.75 -2.16
CA VAL A 22 1.71 -9.76 -3.15
C VAL A 22 0.60 -8.75 -3.38
N GLN A 23 0.95 -7.47 -3.26
CA GLN A 23 0.01 -6.35 -3.37
C GLN A 23 -0.14 -5.88 -4.83
N GLY A 24 -1.27 -5.26 -5.13
CA GLY A 24 -1.51 -4.60 -6.42
C GLY A 24 -1.83 -5.54 -7.59
N MET A 25 -2.05 -6.83 -7.33
CA MET A 25 -2.39 -7.83 -8.36
C MET A 25 -3.88 -7.80 -8.75
N GLY A 26 -4.73 -7.11 -7.97
CA GLY A 26 -6.18 -7.08 -8.18
C GLY A 26 -6.81 -8.48 -8.08
N ASN A 27 -7.82 -8.74 -8.91
CA ASN A 27 -8.49 -10.05 -8.96
C ASN A 27 -7.87 -11.00 -10.01
N LYS A 28 -6.76 -10.62 -10.63
CA LYS A 28 -6.17 -11.39 -11.73
C LYS A 28 -5.18 -12.46 -11.28
N ALA A 29 -4.52 -12.23 -10.15
CA ALA A 29 -3.61 -13.20 -9.57
C ALA A 29 -3.54 -13.00 -8.05
N LEU A 30 -3.33 -14.09 -7.31
CA LEU A 30 -3.14 -14.09 -5.87
C LEU A 30 -1.87 -14.91 -5.56
N ILE A 31 -0.85 -14.23 -5.03
CA ILE A 31 0.38 -14.88 -4.59
C ILE A 31 0.44 -14.70 -3.07
N LEU A 32 0.35 -15.81 -2.36
CA LEU A 32 0.48 -15.91 -0.90
C LEU A 32 1.83 -16.55 -0.57
N TYR A 33 2.39 -16.17 0.56
CA TYR A 33 3.63 -16.75 1.08
C TYR A 33 3.61 -16.76 2.61
N GLU A 34 4.34 -17.72 3.16
CA GLU A 34 4.50 -17.88 4.61
C GLU A 34 5.94 -18.24 4.94
N GLY A 35 6.37 -17.96 6.16
CA GLY A 35 7.71 -18.29 6.62
C GLY A 35 7.90 -18.01 8.10
N THR A 36 8.92 -18.61 8.69
CA THR A 36 9.20 -18.51 10.12
C THR A 36 10.01 -17.27 10.52
N THR A 37 10.70 -16.65 9.57
CA THR A 37 11.50 -15.42 9.78
C THR A 37 11.37 -14.48 8.59
N ILE A 38 11.67 -13.19 8.83
CA ILE A 38 11.68 -12.16 7.77
C ILE A 38 12.76 -12.49 6.70
N GLU A 39 13.87 -13.07 7.11
CA GLU A 39 14.96 -13.50 6.21
C GLU A 39 14.56 -14.70 5.34
N ASN A 40 13.64 -15.53 5.83
CA ASN A 40 13.08 -16.67 5.10
C ASN A 40 11.91 -16.30 4.19
N SER A 41 11.78 -15.04 3.79
CA SER A 41 10.81 -14.62 2.77
C SER A 41 11.15 -15.18 1.36
N LYS A 42 11.86 -16.30 1.30
CA LYS A 42 12.08 -17.06 0.05
C LYS A 42 10.77 -17.33 -0.67
N GLY A 43 9.72 -17.68 0.07
CA GLY A 43 8.40 -17.89 -0.51
C GLY A 43 7.84 -16.67 -1.27
N PHE A 44 8.16 -15.45 -0.84
CA PHE A 44 7.82 -14.24 -1.58
C PHE A 44 8.57 -14.16 -2.92
N LEU A 45 9.87 -14.43 -2.92
CA LEU A 45 10.71 -14.39 -4.12
C LEU A 45 10.34 -15.52 -5.08
N GLU A 46 10.27 -16.74 -4.56
CA GLU A 46 9.93 -17.95 -5.32
C GLU A 46 8.50 -17.89 -5.89
N GLY A 47 7.55 -17.35 -5.14
CA GLY A 47 6.18 -17.15 -5.60
C GLY A 47 6.09 -16.18 -6.78
N ILE A 48 6.87 -15.09 -6.76
CA ILE A 48 6.95 -14.15 -7.89
C ILE A 48 7.63 -14.79 -9.09
N ASP A 49 8.73 -15.51 -8.89
CA ASP A 49 9.46 -16.16 -9.97
C ASP A 49 8.60 -17.23 -10.65
N SER A 50 7.96 -18.09 -9.87
CA SER A 50 7.01 -19.09 -10.35
C SER A 50 5.85 -18.49 -11.14
N TYR A 51 5.30 -17.38 -10.65
CA TYR A 51 4.25 -16.64 -11.36
C TYR A 51 4.74 -16.11 -12.72
N LEU A 52 5.93 -15.50 -12.76
CA LEU A 52 6.50 -14.95 -13.98
C LEU A 52 6.86 -16.03 -15.01
N GLU A 53 7.34 -17.19 -14.55
CA GLU A 53 7.60 -18.37 -15.39
C GLU A 53 6.30 -18.96 -15.95
N GLY A 54 5.25 -19.07 -15.14
CA GLY A 54 3.92 -19.49 -15.58
C GLY A 54 3.36 -18.57 -16.66
N CYS A 55 3.45 -17.25 -16.46
CA CYS A 55 3.02 -16.27 -17.47
C CYS A 55 3.77 -16.44 -18.79
N LYS A 56 5.10 -16.71 -18.74
CA LYS A 56 5.89 -16.98 -19.95
C LYS A 56 5.47 -18.25 -20.66
N ALA A 57 5.25 -19.33 -19.89
CA ALA A 57 4.82 -20.63 -20.45
C ALA A 57 3.46 -20.52 -21.14
N ASP A 58 2.51 -19.76 -20.56
CA ASP A 58 1.16 -19.57 -21.07
C ASP A 58 1.08 -18.47 -22.16
N GLY A 59 2.16 -17.74 -22.42
CA GLY A 59 2.18 -16.61 -23.36
C GLY A 59 1.34 -15.42 -22.91
N VAL A 60 1.09 -15.28 -21.61
CA VAL A 60 0.28 -14.21 -21.00
C VAL A 60 1.19 -13.13 -20.42
N GLU A 61 0.84 -11.86 -20.65
CA GLU A 61 1.59 -10.75 -20.06
C GLU A 61 1.38 -10.69 -18.53
N PRO A 62 2.46 -10.67 -17.70
CA PRO A 62 2.35 -10.55 -16.27
C PRO A 62 1.63 -9.28 -15.83
N VAL A 63 0.82 -9.39 -14.78
CA VAL A 63 0.16 -8.22 -14.19
C VAL A 63 1.21 -7.31 -13.57
N LYS A 64 1.25 -6.06 -14.01
CA LYS A 64 2.09 -5.02 -13.38
C LYS A 64 1.33 -4.44 -12.19
N PRO A 65 1.80 -4.64 -10.96
CA PRO A 65 1.19 -4.04 -9.80
C PRO A 65 1.26 -2.52 -9.91
N PHE A 66 0.20 -1.85 -9.51
CA PHE A 66 0.12 -0.37 -9.51
C PHE A 66 0.43 0.26 -10.88
N SER A 67 -0.22 -0.24 -11.93
CA SER A 67 -0.03 0.24 -13.32
C SER A 67 -0.35 1.73 -13.53
N GLY A 68 -0.87 2.43 -12.53
CA GLY A 68 -1.37 3.80 -12.63
C GLY A 68 -2.73 3.94 -13.31
N LYS A 69 -3.33 2.85 -13.78
CA LYS A 69 -4.67 2.85 -14.40
C LYS A 69 -5.71 2.48 -13.34
N LEU A 70 -6.63 3.40 -13.07
CA LEU A 70 -7.72 3.20 -12.12
C LEU A 70 -9.05 3.60 -12.76
N ASN A 71 -10.05 2.73 -12.68
CA ASN A 71 -11.42 3.08 -13.04
C ASN A 71 -12.11 3.66 -11.80
N LEU A 72 -12.43 4.96 -11.85
CA LEU A 72 -13.11 5.67 -10.78
C LEU A 72 -14.59 5.86 -11.16
N ARG A 73 -15.48 5.44 -10.26
CA ARG A 73 -16.91 5.76 -10.32
C ARG A 73 -17.24 6.77 -9.23
N MET A 74 -17.90 7.84 -9.59
CA MET A 74 -18.31 8.88 -8.65
C MET A 74 -19.78 9.23 -8.86
N LEU A 75 -20.37 9.91 -7.89
CA LEU A 75 -21.74 10.41 -7.98
C LEU A 75 -21.87 11.46 -9.10
N SER A 76 -22.98 11.47 -9.81
CA SER A 76 -23.21 12.38 -10.95
C SER A 76 -23.01 13.86 -10.61
N ASP A 77 -23.50 14.29 -9.43
CA ASP A 77 -23.33 15.66 -8.95
C ASP A 77 -21.86 16.02 -8.72
N LEU A 78 -21.10 15.09 -8.14
CA LEU A 78 -19.66 15.28 -7.92
C LEU A 78 -18.91 15.35 -9.24
N HIS A 79 -19.26 14.50 -10.19
CA HIS A 79 -18.68 14.51 -11.54
C HIS A 79 -18.93 15.85 -12.24
N ALA A 80 -20.18 16.35 -12.21
CA ALA A 80 -20.53 17.64 -12.78
C ALA A 80 -19.74 18.79 -12.15
N ARG A 81 -19.63 18.82 -10.83
CA ARG A 81 -18.86 19.85 -10.10
C ARG A 81 -17.36 19.80 -10.44
N VAL A 82 -16.76 18.62 -10.45
CA VAL A 82 -15.34 18.43 -10.81
C VAL A 82 -15.09 18.87 -12.26
N SER A 83 -15.97 18.49 -13.19
CA SER A 83 -15.89 18.89 -14.59
C SER A 83 -15.96 20.41 -14.78
N ALA A 84 -16.93 21.05 -14.13
CA ALA A 84 -17.09 22.51 -14.20
C ALA A 84 -15.88 23.24 -13.59
N PHE A 85 -15.37 22.77 -12.47
CA PHE A 85 -14.18 23.36 -11.82
C PHE A 85 -12.93 23.19 -12.69
N ALA A 86 -12.67 21.99 -13.21
CA ALA A 86 -11.52 21.72 -14.06
C ALA A 86 -11.55 22.60 -15.33
N ALA A 87 -12.71 22.72 -15.96
CA ALA A 87 -12.90 23.59 -17.11
C ALA A 87 -12.65 25.07 -16.80
N SER A 88 -13.15 25.58 -15.67
CA SER A 88 -12.93 26.97 -15.23
C SER A 88 -11.47 27.27 -14.88
N ALA A 89 -10.76 26.29 -14.35
CA ALA A 89 -9.34 26.38 -14.02
C ALA A 89 -8.40 26.10 -15.19
N GLY A 90 -8.92 25.66 -16.35
CA GLY A 90 -8.11 25.31 -17.52
C GLY A 90 -7.25 24.06 -17.34
N ILE A 91 -7.65 23.15 -16.46
CA ILE A 91 -6.93 21.91 -16.15
C ILE A 91 -7.70 20.67 -16.60
N ILE A 92 -7.01 19.59 -16.89
CA ILE A 92 -7.62 18.31 -17.25
C ILE A 92 -8.22 17.66 -16.00
N ILE A 93 -9.42 17.09 -16.11
CA ILE A 93 -10.10 16.41 -14.99
C ILE A 93 -9.19 15.37 -14.31
N ASN A 94 -8.44 14.61 -15.10
CA ASN A 94 -7.55 13.59 -14.58
C ASN A 94 -6.45 14.18 -13.68
N ASP A 95 -5.89 15.32 -14.06
CA ASP A 95 -4.87 16.03 -13.27
C ASP A 95 -5.45 16.61 -11.99
N PHE A 96 -6.66 17.15 -12.05
CA PHE A 96 -7.39 17.60 -10.86
C PHE A 96 -7.59 16.45 -9.86
N ILE A 97 -8.06 15.31 -10.33
CA ILE A 97 -8.28 14.11 -9.49
C ILE A 97 -6.95 13.61 -8.90
N ASN A 98 -5.90 13.53 -9.70
CA ASN A 98 -4.58 13.10 -9.25
C ASN A 98 -4.03 14.01 -8.15
N ASN A 99 -4.12 15.32 -8.33
CA ASN A 99 -3.68 16.31 -7.36
C ASN A 99 -4.48 16.21 -6.04
N ALA A 100 -5.80 16.10 -6.13
CA ALA A 100 -6.66 15.94 -4.97
C ALA A 100 -6.35 14.67 -4.17
N ILE A 101 -6.09 13.55 -4.86
CA ILE A 101 -5.68 12.29 -4.23
C ILE A 101 -4.30 12.42 -3.58
N ALA A 102 -3.34 13.05 -4.25
CA ALA A 102 -1.99 13.26 -3.73
C ALA A 102 -2.01 14.12 -2.45
N GLU A 103 -2.72 15.24 -2.47
CA GLU A 103 -2.89 16.12 -1.30
C GLU A 103 -3.54 15.38 -0.12
N ARG A 104 -4.61 14.63 -0.39
CA ARG A 104 -5.29 13.88 0.65
C ARG A 104 -4.41 12.77 1.23
N SER A 105 -3.64 12.09 0.40
CA SER A 105 -2.70 11.04 0.83
C SER A 105 -1.59 11.61 1.71
N MET A 106 -1.06 12.78 1.39
CA MET A 106 -0.08 13.49 2.23
C MET A 106 -0.68 13.90 3.57
N ALA A 107 -1.89 14.46 3.58
CA ALA A 107 -2.55 14.87 4.81
C ALA A 107 -2.81 13.71 5.77
N VAL A 108 -3.20 12.55 5.25
CA VAL A 108 -3.37 11.31 6.04
C VAL A 108 -2.04 10.84 6.59
N ARG A 109 -0.98 10.84 5.77
CA ARG A 109 0.36 10.43 6.18
C ARG A 109 0.91 11.31 7.30
N CYS A 110 0.75 12.63 7.21
CA CYS A 110 1.15 13.56 8.26
C CYS A 110 0.44 13.27 9.60
N LYS A 111 -0.88 12.99 9.56
CA LYS A 111 -1.64 12.64 10.76
C LYS A 111 -1.17 11.35 11.43
N VAL A 112 -0.83 10.32 10.64
CA VAL A 112 -0.32 9.04 11.15
C VAL A 112 1.04 9.24 11.82
N ILE A 113 1.94 10.00 11.18
CA ILE A 113 3.26 10.31 11.74
C ILE A 113 3.13 11.10 13.04
N GLN A 114 2.26 12.13 13.07
CA GLN A 114 2.04 12.93 14.27
C GLN A 114 1.51 12.09 15.43
N LYS A 115 0.58 11.16 15.17
CA LYS A 115 0.08 10.23 16.17
C LYS A 115 1.19 9.33 16.72
N GLY A 116 2.08 8.84 15.85
CA GLY A 116 3.24 8.04 16.26
C GLY A 116 4.22 8.83 17.12
N ILE A 117 4.53 10.08 16.76
CA ILE A 117 5.40 10.96 17.54
C ILE A 117 4.80 11.23 18.93
N ASN A 118 3.51 11.52 19.01
CA ASN A 118 2.85 11.77 20.28
C ASN A 118 2.90 10.56 21.21
N ALA A 119 2.64 9.35 20.70
CA ALA A 119 2.74 8.12 21.46
C ALA A 119 4.16 7.88 22.01
N LEU A 120 5.19 8.06 21.19
CA LEU A 120 6.59 7.96 21.64
C LEU A 120 6.97 9.01 22.68
N THR A 121 6.42 10.22 22.57
CA THR A 121 6.67 11.29 23.54
C THR A 121 6.04 10.98 24.89
N GLU A 122 4.86 10.39 24.91
CA GLU A 122 4.18 9.94 26.13
C GLU A 122 4.96 8.81 26.81
N GLU A 123 5.43 7.82 26.06
CA GLU A 123 6.30 6.75 26.60
C GLU A 123 7.58 7.32 27.24
N LEU A 124 8.29 8.22 26.53
CA LEU A 124 9.51 8.84 27.04
C LEU A 124 9.28 9.70 28.30
N ALA A 125 8.13 10.37 28.38
CA ALA A 125 7.75 11.12 29.58
C ALA A 125 7.54 10.18 30.79
N GLY A 126 6.97 9.00 30.58
CA GLY A 126 6.84 7.95 31.60
C GLY A 126 8.20 7.47 32.13
N TYR A 127 9.18 7.27 31.29
CA TYR A 127 10.55 6.88 31.70
C TYR A 127 11.26 7.94 32.54
N LYS A 128 11.07 9.22 32.23
CA LYS A 128 11.64 10.32 33.02
C LYS A 128 11.10 10.37 34.47
N ILE A 129 9.85 10.02 34.67
CA ILE A 129 9.24 9.98 36.02
C ILE A 129 9.81 8.81 36.82
N VAL A 130 10.08 7.67 36.21
CA VAL A 130 10.65 6.50 36.88
C VAL A 130 12.10 6.75 37.37
N VAL A 131 12.90 7.51 36.58
CA VAL A 131 14.28 7.84 36.96
C VAL A 131 14.37 8.85 38.12
N ILE A 132 13.35 9.69 38.28
CA ILE A 132 13.32 10.68 39.41
C ILE A 132 12.85 10.02 40.71
N MET A 133 12.18 8.87 40.66
CA MET A 133 11.72 8.14 41.86
C MET A 133 12.67 7.06 42.33
N LEU A 134 13.82 6.86 41.72
CA LEU A 134 14.93 5.99 42.14
C LEU A 134 16.07 6.84 42.73
#